data_da1fe11e748226a3c2409bd53c993088
#
_entry.id   da1fe11e748226a3c2409bd53c993088
#
_cell.length_a   1.000
_cell.length_b   1.000
_cell.length_c   1.000
_cell.angle_alpha   90.00
_cell.angle_beta   90.00
_cell.angle_gamma   90.00
#
_symmetry.space_group_name_H-M   'P 1'
#
loop_
_entity.id
_entity.type
_entity.pdbx_description
1 polymer ?
#
loop_
_entity_poly.entity_id
_entity_poly.type
_entity_poly.pdbx_seq_one_letter_code
_entity_poly.pdbx_strand_id
1 'polypeptide(L)'
;RGISEKQPFVAEDKTPVGKEDVFKACDGTGWEVVADTHGTLRWPDSDTPSRVCLVSEDAPKEYLDYLRGRGTSYIATGKGGIDLARAVEILADVFGSKRMGVVGGGHVNGGFLRAGLLDEVSVVIGAAIDGREGFASVFDGIEASHTIQAALDGCGANG
;
A
#
# COMPACT_ATOMS: atom_id res chain seq x y z
N ARG A 1 5.30 13.39 13.15
CA ARG A 1 5.42 14.11 11.86
C ARG A 1 5.37 13.07 10.77
N GLY A 2 4.22 13.02 10.04
CA GLY A 2 3.93 12.00 9.05
C GLY A 2 4.66 12.18 7.72
N ILE A 3 4.44 11.23 6.82
CA ILE A 3 4.87 11.27 5.42
C ILE A 3 4.31 12.56 4.79
N SER A 4 5.15 13.36 4.15
CA SER A 4 4.75 14.66 3.62
C SER A 4 4.42 14.58 2.13
N GLU A 5 3.15 14.76 1.81
CA GLU A 5 2.71 15.00 0.43
C GLU A 5 2.97 16.46 -0.03
N LYS A 6 3.22 17.38 0.93
CA LYS A 6 3.38 18.82 0.63
C LYS A 6 4.71 19.17 -0.02
N GLN A 7 5.70 18.30 0.06
CA GLN A 7 6.98 18.43 -0.65
C GLN A 7 7.35 17.08 -1.23
N PRO A 8 6.83 16.73 -2.41
CA PRO A 8 7.10 15.44 -3.01
C PRO A 8 8.60 15.24 -3.29
N PHE A 9 9.03 14.00 -3.32
CA PHE A 9 10.32 13.65 -3.89
C PHE A 9 10.24 13.87 -5.41
N VAL A 10 11.22 14.56 -5.94
CA VAL A 10 11.35 14.80 -7.39
C VAL A 10 12.69 14.24 -7.81
N ALA A 11 12.66 13.20 -8.62
CA ALA A 11 13.86 12.61 -9.20
C ALA A 11 14.43 13.51 -10.30
N GLU A 12 15.73 13.74 -10.30
CA GLU A 12 16.46 14.39 -11.40
C GLU A 12 16.64 13.40 -12.56
N ASP A 13 17.02 12.16 -12.25
CA ASP A 13 17.07 11.05 -13.20
C ASP A 13 15.78 10.22 -13.09
N LYS A 14 14.97 10.25 -14.16
CA LYS A 14 13.71 9.52 -14.27
C LYS A 14 13.86 8.10 -14.86
N THR A 15 15.09 7.59 -14.96
CA THR A 15 15.31 6.21 -15.43
C THR A 15 14.54 5.25 -14.54
N PRO A 16 13.61 4.44 -15.09
CA PRO A 16 12.81 3.53 -14.30
C PRO A 16 13.64 2.39 -13.74
N VAL A 17 13.17 1.81 -12.64
CA VAL A 17 13.74 0.58 -12.06
C VAL A 17 13.75 -0.54 -13.11
N GLY A 18 12.65 -0.73 -13.81
CA GLY A 18 12.50 -1.60 -14.98
C GLY A 18 12.49 -3.10 -14.69
N LYS A 19 12.62 -3.50 -13.43
CA LYS A 19 12.58 -4.88 -12.96
C LYS A 19 12.18 -4.96 -11.50
N GLU A 20 11.75 -6.14 -11.06
CA GLU A 20 11.56 -6.41 -9.63
C GLU A 20 12.85 -6.14 -8.84
N ASP A 21 12.75 -5.40 -7.76
CA ASP A 21 13.84 -5.13 -6.82
C ASP A 21 13.31 -5.08 -5.39
N VAL A 22 14.04 -5.70 -4.47
CA VAL A 22 13.65 -5.81 -3.06
C VAL A 22 14.83 -5.43 -2.18
N PHE A 23 14.57 -4.55 -1.23
CA PHE A 23 15.54 -4.17 -0.23
C PHE A 23 14.94 -4.23 1.17
N LYS A 24 15.55 -5.04 2.03
CA LYS A 24 15.17 -5.18 3.45
C LYS A 24 16.22 -4.50 4.30
N ALA A 25 15.91 -3.35 4.86
CA ALA A 25 16.83 -2.52 5.61
C ALA A 25 17.16 -3.06 7.02
N CYS A 26 16.20 -3.81 7.61
CA CYS A 26 16.35 -4.35 8.96
C CYS A 26 15.56 -5.64 9.13
N ASP A 27 15.82 -6.35 10.22
CA ASP A 27 14.95 -7.44 10.67
C ASP A 27 13.89 -6.88 11.64
N GLY A 28 12.67 -7.41 11.57
CA GLY A 28 11.56 -6.96 12.39
C GLY A 28 10.39 -7.93 12.35
N THR A 29 9.45 -7.76 13.26
CA THR A 29 8.26 -8.62 13.41
C THR A 29 6.94 -7.90 13.11
N GLY A 30 6.96 -6.62 12.84
CA GLY A 30 5.79 -5.84 12.49
C GLY A 30 6.19 -4.79 11.46
N TRP A 31 5.44 -4.71 10.35
CA TRP A 31 5.78 -3.86 9.21
C TRP A 31 4.66 -2.86 8.94
N GLU A 32 5.03 -1.59 8.83
CA GLU A 32 4.18 -0.55 8.29
C GLU A 32 4.41 -0.49 6.77
N VAL A 33 3.40 -0.89 6.00
CA VAL A 33 3.51 -0.95 4.53
C VAL A 33 2.77 0.23 3.93
N VAL A 34 3.46 0.97 3.06
CA VAL A 34 2.92 2.17 2.40
C VAL A 34 3.06 2.00 0.89
N ALA A 35 1.97 2.19 0.16
CA ALA A 35 1.98 2.17 -1.30
C ALA A 35 2.29 3.57 -1.85
N ASP A 36 3.34 3.67 -2.66
CA ASP A 36 3.75 4.86 -3.40
C ASP A 36 4.14 4.47 -4.82
N THR A 37 3.14 4.19 -5.63
CA THR A 37 3.29 3.61 -6.96
C THR A 37 4.36 4.29 -7.82
N HIS A 38 4.50 5.61 -7.70
CA HIS A 38 5.36 6.41 -8.58
C HIS A 38 6.66 6.88 -7.91
N GLY A 39 6.87 6.60 -6.63
CA GLY A 39 8.07 7.04 -5.92
C GLY A 39 8.11 8.56 -5.71
N THR A 40 7.06 9.10 -5.13
CA THR A 40 6.90 10.55 -4.94
C THR A 40 6.87 10.97 -3.47
N LEU A 41 6.71 10.03 -2.54
CA LEU A 41 6.62 10.36 -1.14
C LEU A 41 7.99 10.73 -0.56
N ARG A 42 8.01 11.81 0.18
CA ARG A 42 9.18 12.17 0.98
C ARG A 42 9.03 11.63 2.39
N TRP A 43 9.90 10.72 2.74
CA TRP A 43 9.88 10.03 4.02
C TRP A 43 10.51 10.89 5.12
N PRO A 44 9.91 10.97 6.31
CA PRO A 44 10.51 11.65 7.44
C PRO A 44 11.79 10.94 7.88
N ASP A 45 12.68 11.67 8.55
CA ASP A 45 13.72 11.06 9.34
C ASP A 45 13.05 10.33 10.51
N SER A 46 12.95 9.02 10.41
CA SER A 46 12.06 8.25 11.25
C SER A 46 12.85 7.26 12.06
N ASP A 47 12.54 7.22 13.35
CA ASP A 47 12.94 6.18 14.28
C ASP A 47 12.14 4.87 14.10
N THR A 48 11.37 4.74 13.02
CA THR A 48 10.56 3.55 12.73
C THR A 48 11.25 2.72 11.64
N PRO A 49 12.15 1.81 12.00
CA PRO A 49 12.90 1.03 11.02
C PRO A 49 12.03 0.00 10.26
N SER A 50 10.85 -0.33 10.79
CA SER A 50 9.97 -1.37 10.26
C SER A 50 9.01 -0.85 9.18
N ARG A 51 9.47 0.01 8.25
CA ARG A 51 8.69 0.49 7.12
C ARG A 51 9.08 -0.17 5.82
N VAL A 52 8.08 -0.47 5.01
CA VAL A 52 8.23 -1.02 3.66
C VAL A 52 7.46 -0.13 2.69
N CYS A 53 8.15 0.41 1.70
CA CYS A 53 7.55 1.16 0.61
C CYS A 53 7.27 0.22 -0.57
N LEU A 54 6.02 0.14 -1.02
CA LEU A 54 5.67 -0.55 -2.26
C LEU A 54 5.70 0.46 -3.40
N VAL A 55 6.46 0.17 -4.45
CA VAL A 55 6.54 0.99 -5.66
C VAL A 55 6.34 0.12 -6.90
N SER A 56 6.01 0.73 -8.03
CA SER A 56 6.04 0.04 -9.32
C SER A 56 7.46 -0.02 -9.89
N GLU A 57 7.68 -0.90 -10.85
CA GLU A 57 8.94 -0.96 -11.61
C GLU A 57 9.18 0.29 -12.48
N ASP A 58 8.14 1.12 -12.67
CA ASP A 58 8.23 2.39 -13.40
C ASP A 58 8.72 3.55 -12.53
N ALA A 59 8.82 3.34 -11.20
CA ALA A 59 9.39 4.34 -10.31
C ALA A 59 10.86 4.63 -10.65
N PRO A 60 11.35 5.87 -10.43
CA PRO A 60 12.74 6.23 -10.69
C PRO A 60 13.71 5.41 -9.82
N LYS A 61 14.83 4.94 -10.41
CA LYS A 61 15.91 4.31 -9.64
C LYS A 61 16.45 5.20 -8.53
N GLU A 62 16.55 6.49 -8.80
CA GLU A 62 16.98 7.50 -7.84
C GLU A 62 16.11 7.50 -6.57
N TYR A 63 14.81 7.19 -6.71
CA TYR A 63 13.93 7.05 -5.56
C TYR A 63 14.29 5.83 -4.69
N LEU A 64 14.67 4.71 -5.30
CA LEU A 64 15.12 3.54 -4.55
C LEU A 64 16.45 3.80 -3.82
N ASP A 65 17.37 4.54 -4.45
CA ASP A 65 18.61 4.97 -3.80
C ASP A 65 18.35 5.93 -2.64
N TYR A 66 17.37 6.83 -2.79
CA TYR A 66 16.89 7.67 -1.71
C TYR A 66 16.34 6.85 -0.53
N LEU A 67 15.51 5.82 -0.79
CA LEU A 67 14.98 4.94 0.25
C LEU A 67 16.08 4.15 0.95
N ARG A 68 17.06 3.62 0.19
CA ARG A 68 18.23 2.93 0.75
C ARG A 68 19.06 3.84 1.66
N GLY A 69 19.31 5.08 1.22
CA GLY A 69 20.02 6.09 2.00
C GLY A 69 19.32 6.45 3.32
N ARG A 70 18.02 6.22 3.39
CA ARG A 70 17.21 6.43 4.60
C ARG A 70 17.02 5.17 5.46
N GLY A 71 17.54 4.04 5.04
CA GLY A 71 17.30 2.78 5.73
C GLY A 71 15.84 2.34 5.68
N THR A 72 15.09 2.75 4.65
CA THR A 72 13.70 2.35 4.41
C THR A 72 13.66 1.15 3.49
N SER A 73 13.03 0.06 3.94
CA SER A 73 12.82 -1.13 3.09
C SER A 73 11.87 -0.81 1.94
N TYR A 74 12.02 -1.50 0.82
CA TYR A 74 11.08 -1.37 -0.29
C TYR A 74 10.90 -2.66 -1.07
N ILE A 75 9.80 -2.71 -1.81
CA ILE A 75 9.47 -3.73 -2.81
C ILE A 75 9.06 -2.98 -4.07
N ALA A 76 9.84 -3.13 -5.15
CA ALA A 76 9.52 -2.63 -6.48
C ALA A 76 9.00 -3.80 -7.32
N THR A 77 7.74 -3.75 -7.75
CA THR A 77 7.12 -4.81 -8.54
C THR A 77 5.94 -4.30 -9.36
N GLY A 78 5.76 -4.87 -10.54
CA GLY A 78 4.69 -4.52 -11.47
C GLY A 78 5.00 -3.35 -12.39
N LYS A 79 4.51 -3.42 -13.63
CA LYS A 79 4.58 -2.39 -14.66
C LYS A 79 3.23 -1.71 -14.84
N GLY A 80 3.25 -0.39 -14.97
CA GLY A 80 2.02 0.42 -15.01
C GLY A 80 1.31 0.55 -13.66
N GLY A 81 1.83 -0.08 -12.61
CA GLY A 81 1.30 -0.07 -11.25
C GLY A 81 1.98 -1.13 -10.39
N ILE A 82 1.68 -1.14 -9.09
CA ILE A 82 2.21 -2.15 -8.17
C ILE A 82 1.48 -3.48 -8.42
N ASP A 83 2.24 -4.56 -8.62
CA ASP A 83 1.69 -5.92 -8.57
C ASP A 83 1.46 -6.31 -7.10
N LEU A 84 0.23 -6.14 -6.64
CA LEU A 84 -0.14 -6.38 -5.25
C LEU A 84 -0.01 -7.86 -4.86
N ALA A 85 -0.33 -8.79 -5.78
CA ALA A 85 -0.21 -10.22 -5.50
C ALA A 85 1.26 -10.59 -5.26
N ARG A 86 2.14 -10.13 -6.15
CA ARG A 86 3.58 -10.36 -6.00
C ARG A 86 4.15 -9.66 -4.76
N ALA A 87 3.71 -8.44 -4.48
CA ALA A 87 4.12 -7.72 -3.27
C ALA A 87 3.75 -8.46 -1.98
N VAL A 88 2.55 -9.05 -1.91
CA VAL A 88 2.10 -9.85 -0.76
C VAL A 88 2.93 -11.13 -0.60
N GLU A 89 3.27 -11.82 -1.69
CA GLU A 89 4.19 -12.97 -1.66
C GLU A 89 5.56 -12.58 -1.08
N ILE A 90 6.13 -11.48 -1.55
CA ILE A 90 7.43 -11.00 -1.06
C ILE A 90 7.33 -10.58 0.42
N LEU A 91 6.24 -9.93 0.84
CA LEU A 91 6.00 -9.60 2.25
C LEU A 91 5.95 -10.86 3.12
N ALA A 92 5.37 -11.95 2.64
CA ALA A 92 5.35 -13.22 3.35
C ALA A 92 6.75 -13.87 3.40
N ASP A 93 7.40 -13.99 2.25
CA ASP A 93 8.64 -14.79 2.10
C ASP A 93 9.88 -14.07 2.64
N VAL A 94 10.02 -12.77 2.37
CA VAL A 94 11.21 -11.99 2.72
C VAL A 94 11.05 -11.27 4.06
N PHE A 95 9.85 -10.73 4.32
CA PHE A 95 9.57 -9.95 5.52
C PHE A 95 8.88 -10.75 6.63
N GLY A 96 8.49 -12.00 6.36
CA GLY A 96 7.90 -12.91 7.33
C GLY A 96 6.49 -12.53 7.77
N SER A 97 5.76 -11.76 6.97
CA SER A 97 4.40 -11.33 7.28
C SER A 97 3.41 -12.50 7.14
N LYS A 98 2.70 -12.82 8.21
CA LYS A 98 1.70 -13.91 8.23
C LYS A 98 0.26 -13.39 8.17
N ARG A 99 0.05 -12.15 8.53
CA ARG A 99 -1.24 -11.46 8.53
C ARG A 99 -1.02 -9.99 8.19
N MET A 100 -1.89 -9.43 7.40
CA MET A 100 -1.82 -8.03 6.99
C MET A 100 -3.19 -7.37 7.20
N GLY A 101 -3.20 -6.20 7.83
CA GLY A 101 -4.36 -5.33 7.90
C GLY A 101 -4.26 -4.26 6.81
N VAL A 102 -5.24 -4.23 5.90
CA VAL A 102 -5.37 -3.17 4.88
C VAL A 102 -6.28 -2.09 5.44
N VAL A 103 -5.73 -0.92 5.77
CA VAL A 103 -6.45 0.15 6.47
C VAL A 103 -6.83 1.35 5.59
N GLY A 104 -6.75 1.17 4.31
CA GLY A 104 -7.30 2.12 3.37
C GLY A 104 -6.26 3.05 2.71
N GLY A 105 -6.60 4.18 2.00
CA GLY A 105 -7.98 4.58 1.59
C GLY A 105 -8.65 3.73 0.52
N GLY A 106 -9.78 4.25 0.04
CA GLY A 106 -10.67 3.49 -0.83
C GLY A 106 -10.01 2.85 -2.05
N HIS A 107 -9.10 3.55 -2.72
CA HIS A 107 -8.37 3.02 -3.87
C HIS A 107 -7.43 1.85 -3.51
N VAL A 108 -6.78 1.91 -2.35
CA VAL A 108 -5.93 0.81 -1.86
C VAL A 108 -6.81 -0.40 -1.56
N ASN A 109 -7.89 -0.20 -0.79
CA ASN A 109 -8.84 -1.25 -0.48
C ASN A 109 -9.43 -1.87 -1.75
N GLY A 110 -9.86 -1.04 -2.71
CA GLY A 110 -10.37 -1.48 -4.00
C GLY A 110 -9.34 -2.27 -4.82
N GLY A 111 -8.08 -1.88 -4.78
CA GLY A 111 -6.98 -2.61 -5.40
C GLY A 111 -6.81 -4.02 -4.84
N PHE A 112 -6.79 -4.16 -3.51
CA PHE A 112 -6.70 -5.46 -2.84
C PHE A 112 -7.93 -6.33 -3.09
N LEU A 113 -9.13 -5.73 -3.06
CA LEU A 113 -10.38 -6.44 -3.36
C LEU A 113 -10.40 -6.96 -4.79
N ARG A 114 -10.05 -6.12 -5.78
CA ARG A 114 -9.97 -6.51 -7.20
C ARG A 114 -8.93 -7.61 -7.45
N ALA A 115 -7.82 -7.58 -6.72
CA ALA A 115 -6.78 -8.60 -6.81
C ALA A 115 -7.15 -9.92 -6.10
N GLY A 116 -8.31 -9.99 -5.40
CA GLY A 116 -8.72 -11.19 -4.66
C GLY A 116 -7.86 -11.49 -3.44
N LEU A 117 -7.26 -10.47 -2.83
CA LEU A 117 -6.28 -10.60 -1.73
C LEU A 117 -6.88 -10.31 -0.35
N LEU A 118 -8.21 -10.16 -0.25
CA LEU A 118 -8.90 -9.95 1.02
C LEU A 118 -9.60 -11.23 1.46
N ASP A 119 -9.26 -11.73 2.63
CA ASP A 119 -9.93 -12.88 3.26
C ASP A 119 -11.12 -12.42 4.11
N GLU A 120 -11.02 -11.24 4.72
CA GLU A 120 -12.01 -10.70 5.66
C GLU A 120 -12.14 -9.18 5.49
N VAL A 121 -13.35 -8.66 5.62
CA VAL A 121 -13.63 -7.22 5.65
C VAL A 121 -14.36 -6.89 6.95
N SER A 122 -13.74 -5.99 7.74
CA SER A 122 -14.33 -5.43 8.95
C SER A 122 -14.67 -3.97 8.76
N VAL A 123 -15.94 -3.60 8.93
CA VAL A 123 -16.43 -2.22 8.76
C VAL A 123 -17.01 -1.73 10.06
N VAL A 124 -16.51 -0.59 10.55
CA VAL A 124 -17.08 0.12 11.68
C VAL A 124 -17.97 1.25 11.16
N ILE A 125 -19.26 1.20 11.49
CA ILE A 125 -20.24 2.20 11.08
C ILE A 125 -20.45 3.17 12.25
N GLY A 126 -19.99 4.42 12.08
CA GLY A 126 -20.31 5.50 13.00
C GLY A 126 -21.71 6.06 12.74
N ALA A 127 -22.41 6.46 13.79
CA ALA A 127 -23.76 7.06 13.70
C ALA A 127 -23.68 8.54 13.25
N ALA A 128 -23.06 8.79 12.09
CA ALA A 128 -22.93 10.11 11.49
C ALA A 128 -23.18 10.04 10.00
N ILE A 129 -23.75 11.10 9.44
CA ILE A 129 -23.97 11.25 8.01
C ILE A 129 -23.03 12.33 7.49
N ASP A 130 -22.10 11.97 6.58
CA ASP A 130 -21.28 12.92 5.85
C ASP A 130 -22.00 13.28 4.54
N GLY A 131 -22.58 14.47 4.49
CA GLY A 131 -23.31 14.96 3.32
C GLY A 131 -22.45 15.62 2.24
N ARG A 132 -21.10 15.47 2.30
CA ARG A 132 -20.18 16.09 1.36
C ARG A 132 -20.08 15.27 0.06
N GLU A 133 -19.92 15.97 -1.07
CA GLU A 133 -19.67 15.33 -2.38
C GLU A 133 -18.19 15.00 -2.58
N GLY A 134 -17.91 13.98 -3.40
CA GLY A 134 -16.58 13.67 -3.91
C GLY A 134 -15.66 12.96 -2.91
N PHE A 135 -16.20 12.38 -1.83
CA PHE A 135 -15.43 11.57 -0.92
C PHE A 135 -15.30 10.12 -1.39
N ALA A 136 -14.13 9.54 -1.11
CA ALA A 136 -13.85 8.15 -1.38
C ALA A 136 -14.80 7.23 -0.61
N SER A 137 -15.25 6.16 -1.23
CA SER A 137 -15.96 5.07 -0.57
C SER A 137 -14.97 4.16 0.18
N VAL A 138 -15.49 3.12 0.85
CA VAL A 138 -14.64 2.10 1.51
C VAL A 138 -13.79 1.36 0.47
N PHE A 139 -14.32 1.17 -0.74
CA PHE A 139 -13.67 0.52 -1.87
C PHE A 139 -13.90 1.35 -3.14
N ASP A 140 -12.83 1.92 -3.70
CA ASP A 140 -12.86 2.72 -4.93
C ASP A 140 -12.02 2.09 -6.04
N GLY A 141 -12.22 2.57 -7.27
CA GLY A 141 -11.44 2.15 -8.43
C GLY A 141 -11.82 0.78 -8.97
N ILE A 142 -13.00 0.27 -8.62
CA ILE A 142 -13.59 -0.94 -9.20
C ILE A 142 -14.54 -0.51 -10.32
N GLU A 143 -14.36 -1.08 -11.51
CA GLU A 143 -15.28 -0.79 -12.62
C GLU A 143 -16.68 -1.32 -12.31
N ALA A 144 -17.73 -0.58 -12.73
CA ALA A 144 -19.14 -0.91 -12.46
C ALA A 144 -19.59 -2.27 -13.01
N SER A 145 -18.84 -2.84 -13.96
CA SER A 145 -19.09 -4.17 -14.52
C SER A 145 -18.63 -5.33 -13.62
N HIS A 146 -17.86 -5.06 -12.58
CA HIS A 146 -17.33 -6.07 -11.65
C HIS A 146 -17.99 -5.95 -10.27
N THR A 147 -19.13 -6.59 -10.10
CA THR A 147 -19.72 -6.75 -8.77
C THR A 147 -19.06 -7.92 -8.07
N ILE A 148 -18.36 -7.65 -6.98
CA ILE A 148 -17.79 -8.67 -6.12
C ILE A 148 -18.80 -8.96 -5.02
N GLN A 149 -19.31 -10.20 -4.98
CA GLN A 149 -20.23 -10.63 -3.95
C GLN A 149 -19.48 -11.12 -2.73
N ALA A 150 -19.59 -10.40 -1.63
CA ALA A 150 -19.07 -10.85 -0.34
C ALA A 150 -20.08 -11.77 0.34
N ALA A 151 -19.63 -12.92 0.84
CA ALA A 151 -20.43 -13.72 1.75
C ALA A 151 -20.43 -13.05 3.13
N LEU A 152 -21.59 -12.70 3.65
CA LEU A 152 -21.75 -12.20 5.02
C LEU A 152 -21.85 -13.37 5.98
N ASP A 153 -20.74 -13.79 6.55
CA ASP A 153 -20.73 -14.74 7.65
C ASP A 153 -20.97 -13.99 8.96
N GLY A 154 -22.19 -14.12 9.49
CA GLY A 154 -22.51 -13.77 10.86
C GLY A 154 -22.64 -12.28 11.16
N CYS A 155 -23.78 -11.70 10.89
CA CYS A 155 -24.19 -10.46 11.53
C CYS A 155 -24.60 -10.77 12.98
N GLY A 156 -23.63 -10.79 13.89
CA GLY A 156 -23.88 -10.74 15.33
C GLY A 156 -24.28 -9.33 15.73
N ALA A 157 -25.55 -9.00 15.76
CA ALA A 157 -26.03 -7.82 16.47
C ALA A 157 -25.85 -8.06 17.97
N ASN A 158 -24.75 -7.57 18.53
CA ASN A 158 -24.64 -7.39 19.96
C ASN A 158 -25.39 -6.11 20.32
N GLY A 159 -26.57 -6.28 20.92
CA GLY A 159 -27.33 -5.20 21.53
C GLY A 159 -26.67 -4.66 22.79
#